data_2880e1eb1d84884c5cfff05a7448600d
#
_entry.id   2880e1eb1d84884c5cfff05a7448600d
#
_cell.length_a   1.000
_cell.length_b   1.000
_cell.length_c   1.000
_cell.angle_alpha   90.00
_cell.angle_beta   90.00
_cell.angle_gamma   90.00
#
_symmetry.space_group_name_H-M   'P 1'
#
loop_
_entity.id
_entity.type
_entity.pdbx_description
1 polymer ?
#
loop_
_entity_poly.entity_id
_entity_poly.type
_entity_poly.pdbx_seq_one_letter_code
_entity_poly.pdbx_strand_id
1 'polypeptide(L)'
;MKKILKIILIIAILFVVGIFAVLMFQMYKPVLDASKKMDEVDAYALSVTDKLVERDVKIIGLGEATHGNKEFQELKLDVLKTLIRDNGVSAICFEMDYAEGVLVNEYISGKSDMTIKDVFSHISFDIYRTEEIKDLIEWMKAYNADSKNRHLEFYGFDIQNPEVDVYVIDEFAKRNHIPLDSESVSAYLAGEFGFRNERMTDVFASLEIYRETLSSDKYKDLAGIDKVLKCFDNILLSRELAAVPSGDAVAYGTYRDKAMADNIVGIYDSVGYPIMITGHNGHVGYAGSYVKTMGAYLREALGDDYFVIGTDYFKTRVSLSTARSRKNYTYYSADPLSYQAKRLGTYYLRFDDLKDNEKLNSVVTGKMSTGSVGEGFNPMNKLLAGTIRLYAPPANLYDGMIFVYKANPFTILNNK
;
A
#
# COMPACT_ATOMS: atom_id res chain seq x y z
N MET A 1 49.71 -14.19 31.03
CA MET A 1 48.75 -13.19 30.49
C MET A 1 48.57 -13.28 28.99
N LYS A 2 49.56 -13.06 28.12
CA LYS A 2 49.37 -13.05 26.64
C LYS A 2 48.77 -14.33 26.06
N LYS A 3 49.07 -15.54 26.56
CA LYS A 3 48.51 -16.82 26.10
C LYS A 3 47.02 -16.96 26.49
N ILE A 4 46.65 -16.57 27.71
CA ILE A 4 45.27 -16.62 28.19
C ILE A 4 44.40 -15.64 27.38
N LEU A 5 44.91 -14.44 27.11
CA LEU A 5 44.19 -13.44 26.29
C LEU A 5 43.92 -13.93 24.85
N LYS A 6 44.94 -14.65 24.26
CA LYS A 6 44.73 -15.28 22.93
C LYS A 6 43.68 -16.37 22.95
N ILE A 7 43.63 -17.21 24.00
CA ILE A 7 42.61 -18.25 24.13
C ILE A 7 41.23 -17.64 24.28
N ILE A 8 41.08 -16.61 25.12
CA ILE A 8 39.80 -15.88 25.28
C ILE A 8 39.35 -15.27 23.95
N LEU A 9 40.29 -14.66 23.21
CA LEU A 9 39.97 -14.07 21.88
C LEU A 9 39.52 -15.15 20.89
N ILE A 10 40.17 -16.30 20.83
CA ILE A 10 39.81 -17.43 19.97
C ILE A 10 38.41 -17.93 20.34
N ILE A 11 38.10 -18.13 21.62
CA ILE A 11 36.79 -18.56 22.09
C ILE A 11 35.71 -17.51 21.69
N ALA A 12 35.98 -16.21 21.88
CA ALA A 12 35.07 -15.16 21.47
C ALA A 12 34.82 -15.15 19.96
N ILE A 13 35.86 -15.34 19.14
CA ILE A 13 35.70 -15.44 17.67
C ILE A 13 34.87 -16.66 17.29
N LEU A 14 35.16 -17.84 17.88
CA LEU A 14 34.38 -19.05 17.60
C LEU A 14 32.91 -18.90 18.01
N PHE A 15 32.64 -18.22 19.12
CA PHE A 15 31.27 -17.91 19.57
C PHE A 15 30.55 -17.00 18.58
N VAL A 16 31.19 -15.92 18.11
CA VAL A 16 30.61 -15.02 17.10
C VAL A 16 30.36 -15.75 15.78
N VAL A 17 31.30 -16.57 15.32
CA VAL A 17 31.15 -17.39 14.10
C VAL A 17 30.01 -18.38 14.27
N GLY A 18 29.88 -19.01 15.46
CA GLY A 18 28.78 -19.91 15.77
C GLY A 18 27.41 -19.23 15.71
N ILE A 19 27.27 -18.04 16.32
CA ILE A 19 26.05 -17.23 16.22
C ILE A 19 25.72 -16.90 14.76
N PHE A 20 26.72 -16.42 14.00
CA PHE A 20 26.52 -16.08 12.60
C PHE A 20 26.08 -17.30 11.77
N ALA A 21 26.68 -18.46 12.00
CA ALA A 21 26.28 -19.71 11.33
C ALA A 21 24.83 -20.10 11.65
N VAL A 22 24.40 -19.95 12.91
CA VAL A 22 22.99 -20.20 13.32
C VAL A 22 22.04 -19.24 12.63
N LEU A 23 22.37 -17.92 12.57
CA LEU A 23 21.54 -16.92 11.90
C LEU A 23 21.41 -17.23 10.40
N MET A 24 22.53 -17.59 9.75
CA MET A 24 22.53 -17.98 8.34
C MET A 24 21.72 -19.26 8.10
N PHE A 25 21.83 -20.24 8.98
CA PHE A 25 21.00 -21.45 8.90
C PHE A 25 19.50 -21.13 9.02
N GLN A 26 19.10 -20.33 10.00
CA GLN A 26 17.71 -19.87 10.15
C GLN A 26 17.20 -19.07 8.94
N MET A 27 18.08 -18.31 8.30
CA MET A 27 17.72 -17.54 7.12
C MET A 27 17.52 -18.41 5.87
N TYR A 28 18.39 -19.39 5.62
CA TYR A 28 18.44 -20.10 4.34
C TYR A 28 17.87 -21.52 4.35
N LYS A 29 17.86 -22.22 5.49
CA LYS A 29 17.25 -23.57 5.57
C LYS A 29 15.77 -23.56 5.16
N PRO A 30 14.91 -22.63 5.63
CA PRO A 30 13.52 -22.58 5.18
C PRO A 30 13.38 -22.37 3.67
N VAL A 31 14.28 -21.62 3.04
CA VAL A 31 14.29 -21.41 1.58
C VAL A 31 14.54 -22.74 0.85
N LEU A 32 15.50 -23.53 1.33
CA LEU A 32 15.77 -24.86 0.75
C LEU A 32 14.60 -25.82 0.94
N ASP A 33 13.97 -25.80 2.12
CA ASP A 33 12.80 -26.64 2.41
C ASP A 33 11.60 -26.27 1.52
N ALA A 34 11.38 -24.97 1.27
CA ALA A 34 10.33 -24.44 0.40
C ALA A 34 10.59 -24.70 -1.09
N SER A 35 11.85 -24.98 -1.49
CA SER A 35 12.26 -25.17 -2.90
C SER A 35 11.91 -26.57 -3.42
N LYS A 36 10.69 -27.04 -3.15
CA LYS A 36 10.21 -28.35 -3.60
C LYS A 36 9.01 -28.18 -4.53
N LYS A 37 8.95 -29.06 -5.56
CA LYS A 37 7.81 -29.10 -6.48
C LYS A 37 6.56 -29.60 -5.74
N MET A 38 5.44 -28.98 -6.01
CA MET A 38 4.11 -29.33 -5.53
C MET A 38 3.17 -29.43 -6.73
N ASP A 39 3.00 -30.67 -7.27
CA ASP A 39 2.20 -30.87 -8.50
C ASP A 39 0.71 -30.63 -8.28
N GLU A 40 0.26 -30.75 -7.03
CA GLU A 40 -1.14 -30.52 -6.65
C GLU A 40 -1.60 -29.08 -6.94
N VAL A 41 -0.68 -28.11 -6.95
CA VAL A 41 -0.98 -26.70 -7.23
C VAL A 41 -1.51 -26.49 -8.64
N ASP A 42 -1.09 -27.34 -9.61
CA ASP A 42 -1.42 -27.16 -11.04
C ASP A 42 -2.92 -27.18 -11.32
N ALA A 43 -3.68 -27.97 -10.55
CA ALA A 43 -5.13 -28.11 -10.73
C ALA A 43 -5.92 -26.89 -10.20
N TYR A 44 -5.29 -26.02 -9.39
CA TYR A 44 -5.94 -24.88 -8.74
C TYR A 44 -5.33 -23.53 -9.12
N ALA A 45 -4.22 -23.54 -9.84
CA ALA A 45 -3.53 -22.32 -10.27
C ALA A 45 -4.36 -21.58 -11.35
N LEU A 46 -4.83 -20.39 -11.01
CA LEU A 46 -5.55 -19.50 -11.89
C LEU A 46 -4.60 -18.42 -12.44
N SER A 47 -4.89 -17.93 -13.65
CA SER A 47 -4.26 -16.71 -14.17
C SER A 47 -4.83 -15.49 -13.41
N VAL A 48 -4.07 -14.40 -13.33
CA VAL A 48 -4.58 -13.11 -12.83
C VAL A 48 -5.65 -12.50 -13.74
N THR A 49 -5.83 -13.04 -14.94
CA THR A 49 -6.89 -12.68 -15.88
C THR A 49 -8.13 -13.56 -15.78
N ASP A 50 -8.11 -14.62 -14.97
CA ASP A 50 -9.28 -15.43 -14.67
C ASP A 50 -10.15 -14.72 -13.62
N LYS A 51 -11.36 -15.21 -13.37
CA LYS A 51 -12.23 -14.64 -12.35
C LYS A 51 -11.64 -14.82 -10.95
N LEU A 52 -11.20 -13.74 -10.32
CA LEU A 52 -10.50 -13.76 -9.04
C LEU A 52 -11.45 -13.88 -7.85
N VAL A 53 -12.62 -13.25 -7.94
CA VAL A 53 -13.63 -13.17 -6.87
C VAL A 53 -14.95 -13.71 -7.36
N GLU A 54 -15.45 -14.81 -6.76
CA GLU A 54 -16.66 -15.51 -7.23
C GLU A 54 -17.96 -14.97 -6.64
N ARG A 55 -17.89 -14.23 -5.55
CA ARG A 55 -19.05 -13.65 -4.86
C ARG A 55 -19.13 -12.15 -5.06
N ASP A 56 -20.31 -11.60 -4.87
CA ASP A 56 -20.50 -10.16 -4.82
C ASP A 56 -19.90 -9.62 -3.51
N VAL A 57 -19.08 -8.59 -3.64
CA VAL A 57 -18.40 -7.93 -2.51
C VAL A 57 -18.34 -6.43 -2.75
N LYS A 58 -18.21 -5.65 -1.68
CA LYS A 58 -18.14 -4.19 -1.74
C LYS A 58 -16.72 -3.71 -1.99
N ILE A 59 -15.75 -4.31 -1.31
CA ILE A 59 -14.36 -3.87 -1.32
C ILE A 59 -13.45 -5.07 -1.57
N ILE A 60 -12.54 -4.94 -2.53
CA ILE A 60 -11.54 -5.95 -2.85
C ILE A 60 -10.15 -5.38 -2.59
N GLY A 61 -9.46 -5.92 -1.59
CA GLY A 61 -8.08 -5.55 -1.26
C GLY A 61 -7.08 -6.35 -2.08
N LEU A 62 -6.15 -5.66 -2.73
CA LEU A 62 -4.93 -6.25 -3.30
C LEU A 62 -3.74 -5.81 -2.47
N GLY A 63 -3.13 -6.76 -1.76
CA GLY A 63 -1.92 -6.52 -0.99
C GLY A 63 -0.66 -6.58 -1.83
N GLU A 64 0.40 -5.90 -1.40
CA GLU A 64 1.74 -6.06 -1.93
C GLU A 64 2.71 -6.51 -0.85
N ALA A 65 3.53 -7.53 -1.15
CA ALA A 65 4.50 -8.10 -0.20
C ALA A 65 5.68 -7.17 0.06
N THR A 66 5.93 -6.23 -0.83
CA THR A 66 6.90 -5.14 -0.70
C THR A 66 6.49 -3.95 -1.54
N HIS A 67 6.78 -2.74 -1.06
CA HIS A 67 6.56 -1.52 -1.85
C HIS A 67 7.56 -1.33 -3.00
N GLY A 68 8.70 -2.02 -2.98
CA GLY A 68 9.86 -1.74 -3.84
C GLY A 68 9.99 -2.59 -5.08
N ASN A 69 8.93 -3.28 -5.54
CA ASN A 69 8.97 -4.21 -6.65
C ASN A 69 8.04 -3.84 -7.81
N LYS A 70 8.61 -3.97 -9.02
CA LYS A 70 7.94 -3.71 -10.28
C LYS A 70 6.71 -4.59 -10.50
N GLU A 71 6.83 -5.90 -10.30
CA GLU A 71 5.78 -6.88 -10.58
C GLU A 71 4.53 -6.62 -9.74
N PHE A 72 4.69 -6.17 -8.48
CA PHE A 72 3.53 -5.82 -7.65
C PHE A 72 2.86 -4.52 -8.08
N GLN A 73 3.61 -3.59 -8.68
CA GLN A 73 3.02 -2.39 -9.28
C GLN A 73 2.26 -2.72 -10.57
N GLU A 74 2.81 -3.60 -11.43
CA GLU A 74 2.15 -4.06 -12.66
C GLU A 74 0.86 -4.83 -12.36
N LEU A 75 0.86 -5.69 -11.33
CA LEU A 75 -0.33 -6.45 -10.90
C LEU A 75 -1.53 -5.56 -10.55
N LYS A 76 -1.32 -4.32 -10.08
CA LYS A 76 -2.43 -3.41 -9.79
C LYS A 76 -3.30 -3.15 -11.01
N LEU A 77 -2.67 -2.93 -12.17
CA LEU A 77 -3.39 -2.71 -13.43
C LEU A 77 -4.06 -4.00 -13.94
N ASP A 78 -3.35 -5.13 -13.90
CA ASP A 78 -3.88 -6.39 -14.43
C ASP A 78 -5.09 -6.86 -13.59
N VAL A 79 -4.98 -6.81 -12.26
CA VAL A 79 -6.07 -7.14 -11.34
C VAL A 79 -7.23 -6.16 -11.50
N LEU A 80 -6.96 -4.83 -11.59
CA LEU A 80 -8.01 -3.83 -11.81
C LEU A 80 -8.84 -4.15 -13.05
N LYS A 81 -8.19 -4.44 -14.19
CA LYS A 81 -8.88 -4.81 -15.44
C LYS A 81 -9.77 -6.03 -15.26
N THR A 82 -9.29 -7.04 -14.56
CA THR A 82 -10.04 -8.26 -14.27
C THR A 82 -11.26 -7.95 -13.39
N LEU A 83 -11.08 -7.17 -12.33
CA LEU A 83 -12.16 -6.82 -11.39
C LEU A 83 -13.21 -5.87 -11.99
N ILE A 84 -12.83 -4.99 -12.92
CA ILE A 84 -13.78 -4.18 -13.68
C ILE A 84 -14.70 -5.09 -14.52
N ARG A 85 -14.12 -6.05 -15.23
CA ARG A 85 -14.84 -6.97 -16.10
C ARG A 85 -15.77 -7.91 -15.32
N ASP A 86 -15.29 -8.48 -14.22
CA ASP A 86 -15.93 -9.61 -13.55
C ASP A 86 -16.74 -9.21 -12.31
N ASN A 87 -16.37 -8.14 -11.63
CA ASN A 87 -16.96 -7.70 -10.37
C ASN A 87 -17.54 -6.28 -10.41
N GLY A 88 -17.45 -5.60 -11.57
CA GLY A 88 -18.03 -4.25 -11.74
C GLY A 88 -17.32 -3.16 -10.92
N VAL A 89 -16.06 -3.35 -10.57
CA VAL A 89 -15.25 -2.34 -9.86
C VAL A 89 -15.24 -1.04 -10.66
N SER A 90 -15.46 0.09 -9.97
CA SER A 90 -15.53 1.42 -10.58
C SER A 90 -14.55 2.43 -9.98
N ALA A 91 -13.80 2.04 -8.95
CA ALA A 91 -12.73 2.86 -8.43
C ALA A 91 -11.54 2.02 -7.96
N ILE A 92 -10.34 2.61 -8.03
CA ILE A 92 -9.15 2.09 -7.36
C ILE A 92 -8.66 3.09 -6.32
N CYS A 93 -8.31 2.57 -5.13
CA CYS A 93 -7.82 3.38 -4.03
C CYS A 93 -6.42 2.92 -3.62
N PHE A 94 -5.50 3.85 -3.42
CA PHE A 94 -4.10 3.61 -3.10
C PHE A 94 -3.77 4.01 -1.66
N GLU A 95 -2.77 3.37 -1.07
CA GLU A 95 -2.12 3.76 0.19
C GLU A 95 -1.29 5.03 -0.02
N MET A 96 -1.94 6.11 -0.44
CA MET A 96 -1.41 7.47 -0.59
C MET A 96 -2.40 8.47 -0.01
N ASP A 97 -1.97 9.69 0.23
CA ASP A 97 -2.85 10.70 0.81
C ASP A 97 -4.09 10.96 -0.06
N TYR A 98 -5.19 11.30 0.61
CA TYR A 98 -6.48 11.49 -0.05
C TYR A 98 -6.42 12.55 -1.15
N ALA A 99 -5.78 13.68 -0.88
CA ALA A 99 -5.67 14.79 -1.83
C ALA A 99 -4.81 14.46 -3.06
N GLU A 100 -3.77 13.62 -2.91
CA GLU A 100 -3.01 13.10 -4.05
C GLU A 100 -3.93 12.33 -5.00
N GLY A 101 -4.81 11.49 -4.43
CA GLY A 101 -5.84 10.79 -5.19
C GLY A 101 -6.83 11.74 -5.89
N VAL A 102 -7.20 12.86 -5.26
CA VAL A 102 -8.06 13.88 -5.90
C VAL A 102 -7.40 14.45 -7.16
N LEU A 103 -6.10 14.77 -7.12
CA LEU A 103 -5.37 15.30 -8.29
C LEU A 103 -5.28 14.27 -9.41
N VAL A 104 -5.00 12.99 -9.08
CA VAL A 104 -5.02 11.90 -10.06
C VAL A 104 -6.41 11.76 -10.68
N ASN A 105 -7.46 11.82 -9.86
CA ASN A 105 -8.83 11.69 -10.32
C ASN A 105 -9.27 12.84 -11.25
N GLU A 106 -8.86 14.07 -10.97
CA GLU A 106 -9.06 15.22 -11.88
C GLU A 106 -8.37 14.99 -13.22
N TYR A 107 -7.14 14.46 -13.21
CA TYR A 107 -6.38 14.15 -14.42
C TYR A 107 -7.04 13.06 -15.28
N ILE A 108 -7.42 11.92 -14.69
CA ILE A 108 -8.02 10.81 -15.43
C ILE A 108 -9.45 11.10 -15.92
N SER A 109 -10.14 12.07 -15.28
CA SER A 109 -11.46 12.52 -15.70
C SER A 109 -11.41 13.58 -16.83
N GLY A 110 -10.22 14.04 -17.21
CA GLY A 110 -10.05 15.10 -18.20
C GLY A 110 -10.56 16.47 -17.75
N LYS A 111 -10.76 16.69 -16.46
CA LYS A 111 -11.24 17.95 -15.86
C LYS A 111 -10.12 18.91 -15.50
N SER A 112 -8.88 18.49 -15.64
CA SER A 112 -7.69 19.27 -15.31
C SER A 112 -6.80 19.45 -16.53
N ASP A 113 -6.21 20.65 -16.68
CA ASP A 113 -5.16 20.93 -17.68
C ASP A 113 -3.78 20.39 -17.25
N MET A 114 -3.68 19.74 -16.10
CA MET A 114 -2.44 19.13 -15.61
C MET A 114 -1.92 18.09 -16.58
N THR A 115 -0.61 18.07 -16.76
CA THR A 115 0.07 16.95 -17.42
C THR A 115 0.30 15.82 -16.41
N ILE A 116 0.58 14.60 -16.89
CA ILE A 116 0.97 13.50 -16.00
C ILE A 116 2.20 13.83 -15.15
N LYS A 117 3.12 14.67 -15.66
CA LYS A 117 4.28 15.15 -14.92
C LYS A 117 3.86 16.04 -13.74
N ASP A 118 2.86 16.90 -13.94
CA ASP A 118 2.35 17.77 -12.88
C ASP A 118 1.69 16.92 -11.78
N VAL A 119 0.88 15.93 -12.13
CA VAL A 119 0.28 14.99 -11.18
C VAL A 119 1.36 14.31 -10.34
N PHE A 120 2.41 13.76 -10.99
CA PHE A 120 3.50 13.08 -10.31
C PHE A 120 4.35 13.99 -9.41
N SER A 121 4.36 15.31 -9.67
CA SER A 121 5.06 16.27 -8.79
C SER A 121 4.39 16.42 -7.42
N HIS A 122 3.10 16.07 -7.30
CA HIS A 122 2.34 16.12 -6.07
C HIS A 122 2.24 14.78 -5.34
N ILE A 123 2.69 13.67 -5.95
CA ILE A 123 2.76 12.36 -5.27
C ILE A 123 3.96 12.36 -4.33
N SER A 124 3.72 12.24 -3.03
CA SER A 124 4.75 12.34 -1.99
C SER A 124 5.65 11.12 -1.93
N PHE A 125 5.08 9.92 -2.09
CA PHE A 125 5.82 8.68 -1.96
C PHE A 125 6.50 8.25 -3.26
N ASP A 126 7.82 8.12 -3.24
CA ASP A 126 8.63 7.62 -4.37
C ASP A 126 8.13 6.28 -4.92
N ILE A 127 7.56 5.44 -4.07
CA ILE A 127 7.05 4.11 -4.43
C ILE A 127 5.89 4.17 -5.44
N TYR A 128 5.22 5.31 -5.55
CA TYR A 128 4.14 5.52 -6.52
C TYR A 128 4.56 6.42 -7.70
N ARG A 129 5.79 6.97 -7.68
CA ARG A 129 6.36 7.72 -8.81
C ARG A 129 7.15 6.81 -9.75
N THR A 130 6.47 5.83 -10.33
CA THR A 130 7.08 4.78 -11.17
C THR A 130 6.42 4.71 -12.56
N GLU A 131 7.12 4.11 -13.55
CA GLU A 131 6.55 3.90 -14.89
C GLU A 131 5.30 3.03 -14.82
N GLU A 132 5.27 2.02 -13.95
CA GLU A 132 4.15 1.10 -13.80
C GLU A 132 2.88 1.81 -13.30
N ILE A 133 3.02 2.73 -12.34
CA ILE A 133 1.88 3.54 -11.84
C ILE A 133 1.46 4.58 -12.89
N LYS A 134 2.41 5.16 -13.61
CA LYS A 134 2.11 6.04 -14.74
C LYS A 134 1.27 5.30 -15.80
N ASP A 135 1.69 4.11 -16.19
CA ASP A 135 0.97 3.29 -17.16
C ASP A 135 -0.46 2.98 -16.70
N LEU A 136 -0.67 2.70 -15.39
CA LEU A 136 -1.99 2.51 -14.80
C LEU A 136 -2.84 3.79 -14.92
N ILE A 137 -2.31 4.95 -14.52
CA ILE A 137 -3.04 6.23 -14.55
C ILE A 137 -3.38 6.63 -15.99
N GLU A 138 -2.44 6.49 -16.93
CA GLU A 138 -2.67 6.77 -18.35
C GLU A 138 -3.69 5.81 -18.96
N TRP A 139 -3.65 4.52 -18.59
CA TRP A 139 -4.66 3.57 -19.01
C TRP A 139 -6.04 3.96 -18.48
N MET A 140 -6.17 4.37 -17.22
CA MET A 140 -7.46 4.82 -16.65
C MET A 140 -7.98 6.06 -17.38
N LYS A 141 -7.12 7.03 -17.72
CA LYS A 141 -7.49 8.20 -18.51
C LYS A 141 -8.03 7.82 -19.88
N ALA A 142 -7.33 6.92 -20.59
CA ALA A 142 -7.78 6.42 -21.87
C ALA A 142 -9.09 5.63 -21.78
N TYR A 143 -9.27 4.83 -20.73
CA TYR A 143 -10.51 4.10 -20.47
C TYR A 143 -11.68 5.05 -20.22
N ASN A 144 -11.49 6.12 -19.45
CA ASN A 144 -12.51 7.14 -19.16
C ASN A 144 -12.86 8.01 -20.38
N ALA A 145 -11.99 8.10 -21.37
CA ALA A 145 -12.26 8.85 -22.60
C ALA A 145 -13.30 8.16 -23.50
N ASP A 146 -13.53 6.84 -23.34
CA ASP A 146 -14.58 6.12 -24.07
C ASP A 146 -15.90 6.24 -23.29
N SER A 147 -16.85 7.00 -23.84
CA SER A 147 -18.18 7.24 -23.25
C SER A 147 -19.04 5.99 -23.07
N LYS A 148 -18.64 4.83 -23.64
CA LYS A 148 -19.32 3.55 -23.43
C LYS A 148 -18.94 2.88 -22.12
N ASN A 149 -17.80 3.26 -21.55
CA ASN A 149 -17.33 2.71 -20.30
C ASN A 149 -18.00 3.41 -19.11
N ARG A 150 -18.16 2.68 -18.00
CA ARG A 150 -18.42 3.32 -16.72
C ARG A 150 -17.16 4.09 -16.32
N HIS A 151 -17.33 5.33 -15.92
CA HIS A 151 -16.21 6.16 -15.46
C HIS A 151 -15.51 5.52 -14.26
N LEU A 152 -14.21 5.38 -14.35
CA LEU A 152 -13.36 4.92 -13.24
C LEU A 152 -12.90 6.10 -12.43
N GLU A 153 -12.90 5.94 -11.09
CA GLU A 153 -12.37 6.93 -10.17
C GLU A 153 -11.08 6.44 -9.49
N PHE A 154 -10.26 7.39 -9.08
CA PHE A 154 -9.03 7.16 -8.35
C PHE A 154 -9.05 7.90 -7.01
N TYR A 155 -8.63 7.25 -5.93
CA TYR A 155 -8.58 7.81 -4.59
C TYR A 155 -7.30 7.45 -3.86
N GLY A 156 -6.88 8.32 -2.92
CA GLY A 156 -5.99 7.98 -1.82
C GLY A 156 -6.79 7.73 -0.56
N PHE A 157 -6.28 6.93 0.36
CA PHE A 157 -6.94 6.69 1.64
C PHE A 157 -6.05 6.93 2.87
N ASP A 158 -4.78 7.27 2.69
CA ASP A 158 -3.82 7.56 3.75
C ASP A 158 -3.91 9.01 4.26
N ILE A 159 -3.23 9.29 5.37
CA ILE A 159 -3.31 10.55 6.13
C ILE A 159 -1.92 11.08 6.55
N GLN A 160 -0.85 10.79 5.82
CA GLN A 160 0.51 11.07 6.27
C GLN A 160 1.08 12.41 5.76
N ASN A 161 0.56 12.97 4.66
CA ASN A 161 1.12 14.14 3.96
C ASN A 161 0.06 15.23 3.68
N PRO A 162 -0.42 15.95 4.70
CA PRO A 162 -1.52 16.91 4.57
C PRO A 162 -1.18 18.16 3.75
N GLU A 163 0.07 18.31 3.27
CA GLU A 163 0.48 19.43 2.44
C GLU A 163 -0.31 19.48 1.13
N VAL A 164 -0.55 18.31 0.54
CA VAL A 164 -1.32 18.22 -0.72
C VAL A 164 -2.80 18.50 -0.47
N ASP A 165 -3.34 18.15 0.71
CA ASP A 165 -4.71 18.53 1.09
C ASP A 165 -4.87 20.05 1.15
N VAL A 166 -3.93 20.76 1.79
CA VAL A 166 -3.92 22.25 1.84
C VAL A 166 -3.80 22.83 0.43
N TYR A 167 -2.94 22.26 -0.41
CA TYR A 167 -2.78 22.67 -1.80
C TYR A 167 -4.08 22.54 -2.60
N VAL A 168 -4.76 21.39 -2.50
CA VAL A 168 -6.04 21.14 -3.21
C VAL A 168 -7.12 22.12 -2.78
N ILE A 169 -7.23 22.44 -1.49
CA ILE A 169 -8.17 23.42 -0.95
C ILE A 169 -7.89 24.82 -1.54
N ASP A 170 -6.64 25.24 -1.49
CA ASP A 170 -6.21 26.56 -1.97
C ASP A 170 -6.42 26.71 -3.49
N GLU A 171 -6.03 25.74 -4.28
CA GLU A 171 -6.24 25.72 -5.73
C GLU A 171 -7.73 25.64 -6.12
N PHE A 172 -8.56 24.92 -5.35
CA PHE A 172 -10.00 24.91 -5.57
C PHE A 172 -10.61 26.30 -5.36
N ALA A 173 -10.20 26.97 -4.28
CA ALA A 173 -10.66 28.33 -4.00
C ALA A 173 -10.27 29.30 -5.10
N LYS A 174 -9.02 29.26 -5.56
CA LYS A 174 -8.51 30.10 -6.65
C LYS A 174 -9.27 29.87 -7.96
N ARG A 175 -9.43 28.61 -8.37
CA ARG A 175 -10.15 28.25 -9.61
C ARG A 175 -11.61 28.71 -9.62
N ASN A 176 -12.26 28.72 -8.47
CA ASN A 176 -13.65 29.14 -8.31
C ASN A 176 -13.80 30.60 -7.90
N HIS A 177 -12.73 31.39 -7.90
CA HIS A 177 -12.69 32.81 -7.50
C HIS A 177 -13.29 33.05 -6.11
N ILE A 178 -13.06 32.12 -5.17
CA ILE A 178 -13.48 32.24 -3.79
C ILE A 178 -12.40 33.04 -3.04
N PRO A 179 -12.76 34.13 -2.36
CA PRO A 179 -11.79 35.02 -1.73
C PRO A 179 -11.26 34.42 -0.41
N LEU A 180 -10.50 33.36 -0.52
CA LEU A 180 -9.76 32.74 0.59
C LEU A 180 -8.29 33.12 0.40
N ASP A 181 -7.80 34.03 1.24
CA ASP A 181 -6.42 34.49 1.22
C ASP A 181 -5.85 34.46 2.65
N SER A 182 -4.70 33.81 2.80
CA SER A 182 -4.00 33.68 4.08
C SER A 182 -2.50 33.64 3.85
N GLU A 183 -1.78 34.59 4.48
CA GLU A 183 -0.32 34.62 4.46
C GLU A 183 0.28 33.35 5.06
N SER A 184 -0.32 32.81 6.12
CA SER A 184 0.16 31.59 6.78
C SER A 184 0.00 30.34 5.90
N VAL A 185 -1.10 30.20 5.17
CA VAL A 185 -1.33 29.12 4.19
C VAL A 185 -0.34 29.25 3.03
N SER A 186 -0.17 30.46 2.49
CA SER A 186 0.78 30.72 1.39
C SER A 186 2.23 30.40 1.80
N ALA A 187 2.66 30.79 3.00
CA ALA A 187 3.98 30.50 3.53
C ALA A 187 4.20 28.98 3.75
N TYR A 188 3.17 28.26 4.23
CA TYR A 188 3.22 26.81 4.37
C TYR A 188 3.38 26.11 3.00
N LEU A 189 2.56 26.47 2.03
CA LEU A 189 2.62 25.93 0.66
C LEU A 189 3.92 26.29 -0.07
N ALA A 190 4.55 27.42 0.29
CA ALA A 190 5.88 27.78 -0.19
C ALA A 190 7.02 26.95 0.47
N GLY A 191 6.71 26.09 1.43
CA GLY A 191 7.69 25.26 2.13
C GLY A 191 8.56 26.00 3.15
N GLU A 192 8.12 27.19 3.64
CA GLU A 192 8.87 27.95 4.63
C GLU A 192 8.96 27.21 5.98
N PHE A 193 8.02 26.36 6.28
CA PHE A 193 7.98 25.52 7.47
C PHE A 193 7.19 24.26 7.24
N GLY A 194 7.48 23.19 8.02
CA GLY A 194 6.81 21.91 7.92
C GLY A 194 5.61 21.77 8.86
N PHE A 195 4.80 20.73 8.67
CA PHE A 195 3.55 20.45 9.38
C PHE A 195 3.67 20.38 10.92
N ARG A 196 4.84 20.07 11.46
CA ARG A 196 5.09 20.01 12.92
C ARG A 196 5.59 21.34 13.51
N ASN A 197 5.64 22.42 12.73
CA ASN A 197 6.06 23.73 13.18
C ASN A 197 4.92 24.41 13.98
N GLU A 198 5.28 25.25 14.96
CA GLU A 198 4.29 26.02 15.75
C GLU A 198 3.44 26.96 14.91
N ARG A 199 3.99 27.50 13.81
CA ARG A 199 3.28 28.34 12.82
C ARG A 199 2.06 27.65 12.20
N MET A 200 1.96 26.31 12.27
CA MET A 200 0.77 25.57 11.85
C MET A 200 -0.50 25.98 12.60
N THR A 201 -0.40 26.56 13.78
CA THR A 201 -1.57 27.09 14.51
C THR A 201 -2.30 28.14 13.68
N ASP A 202 -1.57 29.05 13.03
CA ASP A 202 -2.17 30.09 12.19
C ASP A 202 -2.74 29.50 10.89
N VAL A 203 -2.09 28.46 10.33
CA VAL A 203 -2.60 27.71 9.17
C VAL A 203 -3.93 27.05 9.53
N PHE A 204 -4.00 26.34 10.68
CA PHE A 204 -5.24 25.71 11.11
C PHE A 204 -6.37 26.70 11.35
N ALA A 205 -6.09 27.85 11.95
CA ALA A 205 -7.08 28.91 12.14
C ALA A 205 -7.62 29.41 10.78
N SER A 206 -6.75 29.57 9.80
CA SER A 206 -7.15 29.95 8.42
C SER A 206 -7.98 28.88 7.74
N LEU A 207 -7.59 27.59 7.91
CA LEU A 207 -8.31 26.45 7.35
C LEU A 207 -9.70 26.26 7.94
N GLU A 208 -9.91 26.61 9.23
CA GLU A 208 -11.24 26.63 9.84
C GLU A 208 -12.15 27.65 9.15
N ILE A 209 -11.66 28.85 8.90
CA ILE A 209 -12.39 29.90 8.15
C ILE A 209 -12.67 29.43 6.72
N TYR A 210 -11.70 28.79 6.07
CA TYR A 210 -11.86 28.25 4.73
C TYR A 210 -12.96 27.17 4.69
N ARG A 211 -12.94 26.24 5.64
CA ARG A 211 -13.96 25.19 5.77
C ARG A 211 -15.36 25.76 5.95
N GLU A 212 -15.52 26.71 6.89
CA GLU A 212 -16.82 27.36 7.13
C GLU A 212 -17.32 28.05 5.85
N THR A 213 -16.46 28.78 5.16
CA THR A 213 -16.80 29.45 3.91
C THR A 213 -17.25 28.47 2.84
N LEU A 214 -16.46 27.42 2.59
CA LEU A 214 -16.72 26.43 1.54
C LEU A 214 -17.93 25.53 1.84
N SER A 215 -18.23 25.31 3.13
CA SER A 215 -19.43 24.56 3.56
C SER A 215 -20.73 25.37 3.48
N SER A 216 -20.64 26.66 3.13
CA SER A 216 -21.83 27.52 3.04
C SER A 216 -22.73 27.15 1.85
N ASP A 217 -24.04 27.47 1.96
CA ASP A 217 -25.03 27.24 0.89
C ASP A 217 -24.61 27.87 -0.46
N LYS A 218 -23.79 28.89 -0.43
CA LYS A 218 -23.29 29.59 -1.62
C LYS A 218 -22.44 28.69 -2.52
N TYR A 219 -21.68 27.74 -1.94
CA TYR A 219 -20.69 26.94 -2.65
C TYR A 219 -21.01 25.43 -2.68
N LYS A 220 -22.06 24.99 -2.03
CA LYS A 220 -22.42 23.55 -1.91
C LYS A 220 -22.62 22.81 -3.22
N ASP A 221 -22.99 23.54 -4.29
CA ASP A 221 -23.27 22.95 -5.61
C ASP A 221 -22.05 23.01 -6.55
N LEU A 222 -20.88 23.47 -6.06
CA LEU A 222 -19.67 23.47 -6.87
C LEU A 222 -19.17 22.04 -7.11
N ALA A 223 -18.84 21.75 -8.36
CA ALA A 223 -18.29 20.42 -8.72
C ALA A 223 -17.00 20.14 -7.97
N GLY A 224 -16.96 19.02 -7.24
CA GLY A 224 -15.80 18.59 -6.47
C GLY A 224 -15.73 19.16 -5.05
N ILE A 225 -16.70 19.95 -4.60
CA ILE A 225 -16.72 20.51 -3.24
C ILE A 225 -16.63 19.44 -2.16
N ASP A 226 -17.34 18.31 -2.34
CA ASP A 226 -17.32 17.20 -1.36
C ASP A 226 -15.90 16.63 -1.18
N LYS A 227 -15.15 16.49 -2.29
CA LYS A 227 -13.76 16.02 -2.24
C LYS A 227 -12.85 17.03 -1.52
N VAL A 228 -13.08 18.33 -1.73
CA VAL A 228 -12.34 19.39 -1.05
C VAL A 228 -12.68 19.45 0.44
N LEU A 229 -13.96 19.30 0.81
CA LEU A 229 -14.36 19.23 2.22
C LEU A 229 -13.74 18.02 2.93
N LYS A 230 -13.59 16.90 2.22
CA LYS A 230 -12.91 15.72 2.77
C LYS A 230 -11.40 15.97 3.00
N CYS A 231 -10.74 16.85 2.24
CA CYS A 231 -9.36 17.25 2.50
C CYS A 231 -9.21 17.91 3.88
N PHE A 232 -10.19 18.72 4.33
CA PHE A 232 -10.15 19.28 5.70
C PHE A 232 -10.22 18.19 6.77
N ASP A 233 -11.07 17.17 6.57
CA ASP A 233 -11.15 16.03 7.50
C ASP A 233 -9.81 15.28 7.55
N ASN A 234 -9.18 15.09 6.39
CA ASN A 234 -7.88 14.42 6.28
C ASN A 234 -6.76 15.20 7.01
N ILE A 235 -6.74 16.54 6.89
CA ILE A 235 -5.80 17.40 7.64
C ILE A 235 -5.97 17.23 9.15
N LEU A 236 -7.22 17.13 9.65
CA LEU A 236 -7.47 16.91 11.08
C LEU A 236 -6.96 15.54 11.52
N LEU A 237 -7.19 14.46 10.75
CA LEU A 237 -6.65 13.13 11.02
C LEU A 237 -5.12 13.12 11.02
N SER A 238 -4.50 13.85 10.07
CA SER A 238 -3.04 14.01 9.99
C SER A 238 -2.48 14.73 11.23
N ARG A 239 -3.19 15.75 11.73
CA ARG A 239 -2.83 16.48 12.96
C ARG A 239 -2.86 15.57 14.18
N GLU A 240 -3.89 14.74 14.32
CA GLU A 240 -3.98 13.78 15.42
C GLU A 240 -2.90 12.70 15.31
N LEU A 241 -2.63 12.19 14.11
CA LEU A 241 -1.53 11.25 13.86
C LEU A 241 -0.17 11.86 14.23
N ALA A 242 0.06 13.13 13.89
CA ALA A 242 1.30 13.85 14.23
C ALA A 242 1.46 14.09 15.74
N ALA A 243 0.37 14.11 16.49
CA ALA A 243 0.37 14.24 17.95
C ALA A 243 0.70 12.94 18.70
N VAL A 244 0.69 11.79 18.03
CA VAL A 244 1.13 10.51 18.63
C VAL A 244 2.60 10.63 19.04
N PRO A 245 2.96 10.24 20.30
CA PRO A 245 4.33 10.34 20.76
C PRO A 245 5.34 9.64 19.85
N SER A 246 6.46 10.30 19.57
CA SER A 246 7.52 9.70 18.77
C SER A 246 8.09 8.47 19.50
N GLY A 247 8.10 7.32 18.81
CA GLY A 247 8.54 6.04 19.37
C GLY A 247 7.40 5.11 19.79
N ASP A 248 6.15 5.56 19.87
CA ASP A 248 4.99 4.69 20.05
C ASP A 248 4.46 4.21 18.68
N ALA A 249 5.21 3.28 18.09
CA ALA A 249 4.86 2.70 16.78
C ALA A 249 3.53 1.94 16.79
N VAL A 250 3.10 1.43 17.96
CA VAL A 250 1.82 0.71 18.09
C VAL A 250 0.66 1.68 18.04
N ALA A 251 0.71 2.77 18.82
CA ALA A 251 -0.32 3.81 18.79
C ALA A 251 -0.39 4.47 17.41
N TYR A 252 0.77 4.80 16.82
CA TYR A 252 0.85 5.37 15.47
C TYR A 252 0.19 4.46 14.41
N GLY A 253 0.60 3.18 14.36
CA GLY A 253 0.04 2.22 13.40
C GLY A 253 -1.46 1.98 13.62
N THR A 254 -1.89 1.82 14.87
CA THR A 254 -3.32 1.60 15.19
C THR A 254 -4.18 2.78 14.77
N TYR A 255 -3.74 4.01 15.03
CA TYR A 255 -4.48 5.22 14.64
C TYR A 255 -4.54 5.34 13.11
N ARG A 256 -3.39 5.21 12.43
CA ARG A 256 -3.31 5.31 10.97
C ARG A 256 -4.18 4.26 10.28
N ASP A 257 -4.08 2.99 10.69
CA ASP A 257 -4.84 1.90 10.07
C ASP A 257 -6.36 2.07 10.27
N LYS A 258 -6.78 2.59 11.44
CA LYS A 258 -8.19 2.92 11.68
C LYS A 258 -8.66 4.05 10.78
N ALA A 259 -7.91 5.14 10.67
CA ALA A 259 -8.24 6.28 9.82
C ALA A 259 -8.30 5.88 8.33
N MET A 260 -7.34 5.07 7.86
CA MET A 260 -7.37 4.51 6.51
C MET A 260 -8.63 3.68 6.26
N ALA A 261 -9.03 2.82 7.20
CA ALA A 261 -10.24 2.02 7.07
C ALA A 261 -11.51 2.89 6.98
N ASP A 262 -11.60 3.94 7.83
CA ASP A 262 -12.73 4.87 7.81
C ASP A 262 -12.79 5.67 6.51
N ASN A 263 -11.64 6.10 5.98
CA ASN A 263 -11.56 6.75 4.68
C ASN A 263 -12.06 5.83 3.56
N ILE A 264 -11.66 4.56 3.56
CA ILE A 264 -12.08 3.57 2.55
C ILE A 264 -13.58 3.35 2.59
N VAL A 265 -14.18 3.19 3.77
CA VAL A 265 -15.64 3.05 3.91
C VAL A 265 -16.36 4.29 3.36
N GLY A 266 -15.89 5.49 3.72
CA GLY A 266 -16.45 6.75 3.21
C GLY A 266 -16.31 6.90 1.68
N ILE A 267 -15.20 6.45 1.10
CA ILE A 267 -15.02 6.42 -0.36
C ILE A 267 -16.02 5.45 -1.00
N TYR A 268 -16.15 4.22 -0.45
CA TYR A 268 -17.12 3.25 -0.96
C TYR A 268 -18.56 3.80 -0.93
N ASP A 269 -18.96 4.41 0.18
CA ASP A 269 -20.30 5.00 0.32
C ASP A 269 -20.54 6.13 -0.70
N SER A 270 -19.52 6.91 -1.02
CA SER A 270 -19.58 7.97 -2.03
C SER A 270 -19.62 7.42 -3.46
N VAL A 271 -18.86 6.36 -3.75
CA VAL A 271 -18.79 5.73 -5.08
C VAL A 271 -20.05 4.92 -5.39
N GLY A 272 -20.59 4.19 -4.39
CA GLY A 272 -21.81 3.39 -4.50
C GLY A 272 -21.71 2.12 -5.36
N TYR A 273 -20.49 1.73 -5.75
CA TYR A 273 -20.17 0.51 -6.52
C TYR A 273 -18.94 -0.18 -5.91
N PRO A 274 -18.70 -1.46 -6.26
CA PRO A 274 -17.50 -2.14 -5.79
C PRO A 274 -16.22 -1.35 -6.09
N ILE A 275 -15.30 -1.32 -5.12
CA ILE A 275 -14.00 -0.64 -5.26
C ILE A 275 -12.86 -1.63 -5.03
N MET A 276 -11.72 -1.39 -5.68
CA MET A 276 -10.46 -2.04 -5.40
C MET A 276 -9.61 -1.14 -4.52
N ILE A 277 -9.04 -1.67 -3.44
CA ILE A 277 -8.02 -0.97 -2.65
C ILE A 277 -6.68 -1.68 -2.80
N THR A 278 -5.57 -0.93 -2.77
CA THR A 278 -4.22 -1.50 -2.83
C THR A 278 -3.28 -0.82 -1.84
N GLY A 279 -2.50 -1.64 -1.14
CA GLY A 279 -1.52 -1.22 -0.15
C GLY A 279 -0.67 -2.40 0.31
N HIS A 280 0.21 -2.18 1.27
CA HIS A 280 1.04 -3.25 1.81
C HIS A 280 0.19 -4.39 2.38
N ASN A 281 0.63 -5.63 2.20
CA ASN A 281 -0.01 -6.83 2.78
C ASN A 281 -0.32 -6.67 4.28
N GLY A 282 0.54 -5.97 5.01
CA GLY A 282 0.40 -5.71 6.43
C GLY A 282 -0.75 -4.78 6.80
N HIS A 283 -1.28 -3.99 5.86
CA HIS A 283 -2.44 -3.11 6.05
C HIS A 283 -3.73 -3.75 5.54
N VAL A 284 -3.71 -4.37 4.35
CA VAL A 284 -4.93 -4.92 3.76
C VAL A 284 -5.36 -6.25 4.39
N GLY A 285 -4.44 -7.03 4.96
CA GLY A 285 -4.73 -8.33 5.56
C GLY A 285 -5.64 -8.26 6.78
N TYR A 286 -6.37 -9.33 7.06
CA TYR A 286 -7.32 -9.45 8.18
C TYR A 286 -6.67 -9.40 9.57
N ALA A 287 -5.37 -9.60 9.66
CA ALA A 287 -4.63 -9.55 10.93
C ALA A 287 -3.19 -9.08 10.72
N GLY A 288 -2.64 -8.45 11.73
CA GLY A 288 -1.25 -8.01 11.80
C GLY A 288 -0.53 -8.61 13.01
N SER A 289 0.81 -8.43 13.06
CA SER A 289 1.64 -9.00 14.13
C SER A 289 1.57 -8.20 15.44
N TYR A 290 1.39 -6.88 15.37
CA TYR A 290 1.54 -5.98 16.54
C TYR A 290 0.43 -4.95 16.65
N VAL A 291 -0.22 -4.61 15.54
CA VAL A 291 -1.31 -3.64 15.47
C VAL A 291 -2.54 -4.25 14.82
N LYS A 292 -3.71 -3.74 15.12
CA LYS A 292 -4.92 -4.06 14.39
C LYS A 292 -4.85 -3.38 13.03
N THR A 293 -4.88 -4.17 11.96
CA THR A 293 -4.71 -3.70 10.60
C THR A 293 -5.94 -2.97 10.07
N MET A 294 -5.75 -2.15 9.05
CA MET A 294 -6.82 -1.57 8.25
C MET A 294 -7.80 -2.65 7.77
N GLY A 295 -7.29 -3.77 7.25
CA GLY A 295 -8.11 -4.91 6.81
C GLY A 295 -8.92 -5.56 7.93
N ALA A 296 -8.41 -5.58 9.18
CA ALA A 296 -9.17 -6.06 10.34
C ALA A 296 -10.34 -5.12 10.67
N TYR A 297 -10.16 -3.80 10.58
CA TYR A 297 -11.24 -2.83 10.76
C TYR A 297 -12.28 -2.92 9.64
N LEU A 298 -11.84 -3.08 8.39
CA LEU A 298 -12.75 -3.29 7.25
C LEU A 298 -13.55 -4.59 7.40
N ARG A 299 -12.91 -5.69 7.85
CA ARG A 299 -13.61 -6.95 8.10
C ARG A 299 -14.65 -6.85 9.21
N GLU A 300 -14.37 -6.10 10.26
CA GLU A 300 -15.36 -5.83 11.32
C GLU A 300 -16.55 -4.99 10.82
N ALA A 301 -16.29 -3.99 9.97
CA ALA A 301 -17.33 -3.11 9.45
C ALA A 301 -18.21 -3.76 8.38
N LEU A 302 -17.61 -4.61 7.53
CA LEU A 302 -18.23 -5.09 6.29
C LEU A 302 -18.47 -6.60 6.27
N GLY A 303 -17.88 -7.35 7.20
CA GLY A 303 -17.98 -8.80 7.20
C GLY A 303 -17.45 -9.41 5.90
N ASP A 304 -18.25 -10.27 5.27
CA ASP A 304 -17.89 -10.97 4.03
C ASP A 304 -17.93 -10.07 2.77
N ASP A 305 -18.40 -8.82 2.89
CA ASP A 305 -18.36 -7.83 1.81
C ASP A 305 -16.94 -7.25 1.57
N TYR A 306 -15.96 -7.58 2.43
CA TYR A 306 -14.55 -7.30 2.23
C TYR A 306 -13.81 -8.59 1.85
N PHE A 307 -13.14 -8.58 0.68
CA PHE A 307 -12.38 -9.70 0.13
C PHE A 307 -10.92 -9.30 -0.03
N VAL A 308 -9.97 -10.16 0.33
CA VAL A 308 -8.54 -9.81 0.31
C VAL A 308 -7.72 -10.79 -0.50
N ILE A 309 -6.97 -10.26 -1.45
CA ILE A 309 -5.95 -10.95 -2.24
C ILE A 309 -4.58 -10.49 -1.74
N GLY A 310 -3.84 -11.36 -1.08
CA GLY A 310 -2.44 -11.12 -0.74
C GLY A 310 -1.52 -11.36 -1.93
N THR A 311 -0.26 -10.92 -1.84
CA THR A 311 0.78 -11.30 -2.80
C THR A 311 2.01 -11.84 -2.09
N ASP A 312 2.80 -12.67 -2.76
CA ASP A 312 4.13 -13.06 -2.28
C ASP A 312 5.09 -13.36 -3.44
N TYR A 313 6.37 -13.38 -3.10
CA TYR A 313 7.48 -13.72 -3.99
C TYR A 313 8.28 -14.88 -3.39
N PHE A 314 8.92 -15.69 -4.22
CA PHE A 314 9.94 -16.62 -3.71
C PHE A 314 11.27 -15.93 -3.49
N LYS A 315 11.71 -15.13 -4.47
CA LYS A 315 12.93 -14.32 -4.43
C LYS A 315 12.62 -12.91 -4.89
N THR A 316 13.06 -11.92 -4.12
CA THR A 316 12.96 -10.52 -4.53
C THR A 316 14.33 -9.85 -4.61
N ARG A 317 14.47 -8.94 -5.57
CA ARG A 317 15.45 -7.85 -5.51
C ARG A 317 14.65 -6.56 -5.37
N VAL A 318 14.51 -6.09 -4.15
CA VAL A 318 13.63 -4.98 -3.78
C VAL A 318 14.41 -3.67 -3.67
N SER A 319 13.81 -2.57 -4.16
CA SER A 319 14.32 -1.21 -3.96
C SER A 319 13.83 -0.67 -2.62
N LEU A 320 14.71 -0.36 -1.69
CA LEU A 320 14.38 0.15 -0.36
C LEU A 320 15.01 1.51 -0.11
N SER A 321 14.28 2.36 0.61
CA SER A 321 14.75 3.65 1.09
C SER A 321 15.83 3.45 2.18
N THR A 322 16.85 4.26 2.12
CA THR A 322 17.91 4.39 3.14
C THR A 322 18.03 5.85 3.53
N ALA A 323 18.74 6.15 4.61
CA ALA A 323 18.93 7.54 5.07
C ALA A 323 19.48 8.52 4.01
N ARG A 324 20.06 8.03 2.90
CA ARG A 324 20.71 8.88 1.89
C ARG A 324 20.23 8.65 0.46
N SER A 325 19.62 7.50 0.17
CA SER A 325 19.26 7.09 -1.19
C SER A 325 18.46 5.80 -1.15
N ARG A 326 17.90 5.38 -2.28
CA ARG A 326 17.37 4.03 -2.45
C ARG A 326 18.48 3.06 -2.86
N LYS A 327 18.38 1.80 -2.39
CA LYS A 327 19.31 0.72 -2.75
C LYS A 327 18.54 -0.59 -2.92
N ASN A 328 19.08 -1.45 -3.78
CA ASN A 328 18.48 -2.76 -4.05
C ASN A 328 19.08 -3.84 -3.14
N TYR A 329 18.19 -4.63 -2.52
CA TYR A 329 18.55 -5.75 -1.67
C TYR A 329 17.88 -7.03 -2.15
N THR A 330 18.50 -8.18 -1.92
CA THR A 330 17.95 -9.49 -2.30
C THR A 330 17.50 -10.23 -1.06
N TYR A 331 16.23 -10.68 -1.07
CA TYR A 331 15.64 -11.49 -0.01
C TYR A 331 14.89 -12.70 -0.59
N TYR A 332 14.54 -13.64 0.30
CA TYR A 332 13.74 -14.82 0.00
C TYR A 332 12.62 -14.94 1.04
N SER A 333 11.38 -15.15 0.60
CA SER A 333 10.24 -15.34 1.51
C SER A 333 10.26 -16.69 2.23
N ALA A 334 10.82 -17.71 1.55
CA ALA A 334 10.72 -19.11 1.94
C ALA A 334 9.29 -19.68 1.88
N ASP A 335 8.48 -19.14 0.98
CA ASP A 335 7.13 -19.58 0.68
C ASP A 335 7.16 -20.72 -0.35
N PRO A 336 6.63 -21.91 -0.03
CA PRO A 336 6.62 -23.04 -0.96
C PRO A 336 5.66 -22.85 -2.14
N LEU A 337 4.61 -22.03 -1.99
CA LEU A 337 3.67 -21.71 -3.08
C LEU A 337 4.32 -20.74 -4.06
N SER A 338 4.98 -19.69 -3.59
CA SER A 338 5.73 -18.77 -4.45
C SER A 338 6.85 -19.47 -5.25
N TYR A 339 7.41 -20.58 -4.75
CA TYR A 339 8.36 -21.38 -5.50
C TYR A 339 7.74 -22.01 -6.75
N GLN A 340 6.45 -22.39 -6.71
CA GLN A 340 5.75 -23.01 -7.85
C GLN A 340 5.63 -22.03 -9.03
N ALA A 341 5.61 -20.74 -8.79
CA ALA A 341 5.61 -19.72 -9.85
C ALA A 341 6.84 -19.79 -10.77
N LYS A 342 7.90 -20.51 -10.37
CA LYS A 342 9.05 -20.80 -11.25
C LYS A 342 8.66 -21.54 -12.53
N ARG A 343 7.67 -22.42 -12.46
CA ARG A 343 7.18 -23.26 -13.58
C ARG A 343 5.82 -22.81 -14.11
N LEU A 344 4.98 -22.22 -13.25
CA LEU A 344 3.62 -21.81 -13.61
C LEU A 344 3.57 -20.37 -14.17
N GLY A 345 4.62 -19.57 -13.96
CA GLY A 345 4.52 -18.13 -14.10
C GLY A 345 3.83 -17.50 -12.89
N THR A 346 3.46 -16.24 -12.99
CA THR A 346 2.61 -15.58 -11.99
C THR A 346 1.25 -16.23 -11.99
N TYR A 347 0.75 -16.64 -10.81
CA TYR A 347 -0.53 -17.33 -10.68
C TYR A 347 -1.23 -16.95 -9.39
N TYR A 348 -2.55 -17.17 -9.35
CA TYR A 348 -3.42 -16.93 -8.21
C TYR A 348 -3.96 -18.25 -7.65
N LEU A 349 -4.06 -18.35 -6.32
CA LEU A 349 -4.82 -19.39 -5.62
C LEU A 349 -5.93 -18.74 -4.81
N ARG A 350 -7.17 -19.13 -5.04
CA ARG A 350 -8.29 -18.82 -4.18
C ARG A 350 -8.38 -19.91 -3.10
N PHE A 351 -8.32 -19.52 -1.82
CA PHE A 351 -8.18 -20.52 -0.74
C PHE A 351 -9.44 -21.35 -0.51
N ASP A 352 -10.61 -20.79 -0.84
CA ASP A 352 -11.86 -21.55 -0.78
C ASP A 352 -11.89 -22.78 -1.69
N ASP A 353 -11.22 -22.72 -2.84
CA ASP A 353 -11.13 -23.84 -3.79
C ASP A 353 -10.24 -24.96 -3.27
N LEU A 354 -9.40 -24.70 -2.27
CA LEU A 354 -8.43 -25.66 -1.74
C LEU A 354 -9.00 -26.53 -0.62
N LYS A 355 -10.22 -26.27 -0.12
CA LYS A 355 -10.79 -26.92 1.06
C LYS A 355 -10.87 -28.44 0.95
N ASP A 356 -11.14 -28.95 -0.26
CA ASP A 356 -11.23 -30.38 -0.54
C ASP A 356 -9.88 -31.04 -0.86
N ASN A 357 -8.81 -30.27 -0.96
CA ASN A 357 -7.44 -30.78 -1.14
C ASN A 357 -6.68 -30.72 0.19
N GLU A 358 -6.66 -31.85 0.94
CA GLU A 358 -6.07 -31.93 2.27
C GLU A 358 -4.64 -31.35 2.33
N LYS A 359 -3.81 -31.64 1.32
CA LYS A 359 -2.42 -31.20 1.29
C LYS A 359 -2.29 -29.68 1.10
N LEU A 360 -2.97 -29.11 0.11
CA LEU A 360 -2.93 -27.66 -0.13
C LEU A 360 -3.64 -26.87 0.96
N ASN A 361 -4.78 -27.38 1.43
CA ASN A 361 -5.49 -26.77 2.55
C ASN A 361 -4.60 -26.74 3.81
N SER A 362 -3.85 -27.80 4.11
CA SER A 362 -2.93 -27.83 5.25
C SER A 362 -1.79 -26.81 5.11
N VAL A 363 -1.36 -26.47 3.89
CA VAL A 363 -0.33 -25.47 3.65
C VAL A 363 -0.88 -24.05 3.95
N VAL A 364 -2.05 -23.70 3.42
CA VAL A 364 -2.61 -22.35 3.58
C VAL A 364 -3.22 -22.10 4.95
N THR A 365 -3.67 -23.13 5.67
CA THR A 365 -4.18 -23.05 7.04
C THR A 365 -3.09 -23.28 8.10
N GLY A 366 -1.93 -23.79 7.70
CA GLY A 366 -0.75 -23.96 8.55
C GLY A 366 0.12 -22.70 8.58
N LYS A 367 1.05 -22.62 9.54
CA LYS A 367 2.03 -21.53 9.59
C LYS A 367 2.96 -21.62 8.39
N MET A 368 2.88 -20.65 7.52
CA MET A 368 3.72 -20.48 6.35
C MET A 368 4.58 -19.23 6.50
N SER A 369 5.78 -19.26 5.89
CA SER A 369 6.64 -18.09 5.80
C SER A 369 6.29 -17.33 4.53
N THR A 370 5.88 -16.08 4.64
CA THR A 370 5.63 -15.17 3.52
C THR A 370 6.54 -13.96 3.59
N GLY A 371 6.81 -13.31 2.46
CA GLY A 371 7.57 -12.08 2.42
C GLY A 371 6.80 -10.93 3.07
N SER A 372 7.51 -10.10 3.84
CA SER A 372 6.95 -8.89 4.45
C SER A 372 8.07 -7.87 4.61
N VAL A 373 8.28 -7.06 3.58
CA VAL A 373 9.33 -6.04 3.58
C VAL A 373 8.68 -4.69 3.31
N GLY A 374 8.70 -3.81 4.32
CA GLY A 374 8.23 -2.42 4.20
C GLY A 374 9.20 -1.55 3.39
N GLU A 375 8.97 -0.24 3.40
CA GLU A 375 9.70 0.73 2.57
C GLU A 375 11.15 0.95 3.00
N GLY A 376 11.43 0.92 4.32
CA GLY A 376 12.75 1.27 4.86
C GLY A 376 13.72 0.10 4.97
N PHE A 377 15.00 0.34 4.67
CA PHE A 377 16.06 -0.63 4.98
C PHE A 377 16.49 -0.56 6.44
N ASN A 378 16.38 -1.71 7.12
CA ASN A 378 16.97 -1.92 8.44
C ASN A 378 18.15 -2.90 8.35
N PRO A 379 19.34 -2.62 8.92
CA PRO A 379 20.47 -3.56 8.91
C PRO A 379 20.15 -4.96 9.44
N MET A 380 19.19 -5.09 10.36
CA MET A 380 18.73 -6.38 10.89
C MET A 380 18.06 -7.25 9.82
N ASN A 381 17.54 -6.65 8.74
CA ASN A 381 16.93 -7.38 7.61
C ASN A 381 17.92 -8.37 6.95
N LYS A 382 19.22 -8.15 7.11
CA LYS A 382 20.25 -9.06 6.60
C LYS A 382 20.56 -10.24 7.51
N LEU A 383 20.18 -10.15 8.78
CA LEU A 383 20.58 -11.10 9.82
C LEU A 383 19.42 -11.88 10.40
N LEU A 384 18.23 -11.24 10.50
CA LEU A 384 17.08 -11.81 11.18
C LEU A 384 15.93 -12.04 10.20
N ALA A 385 15.58 -13.29 9.96
CA ALA A 385 14.49 -13.67 9.05
C ALA A 385 13.15 -13.04 9.44
N GLY A 386 12.84 -12.90 10.72
CA GLY A 386 11.60 -12.30 11.22
C GLY A 386 11.42 -10.81 10.91
N THR A 387 12.47 -10.12 10.40
CA THR A 387 12.34 -8.71 9.96
C THR A 387 11.94 -8.56 8.49
N ILE A 388 11.92 -9.67 7.74
CA ILE A 388 11.59 -9.70 6.31
C ILE A 388 10.53 -10.76 5.95
N ARG A 389 10.10 -11.54 6.95
CA ARG A 389 9.12 -12.61 6.77
C ARG A 389 8.06 -12.56 7.85
N LEU A 390 6.83 -12.83 7.44
CA LEU A 390 5.71 -13.07 8.32
C LEU A 390 5.51 -14.59 8.44
N TYR A 391 5.28 -15.09 9.66
CA TYR A 391 5.00 -16.50 9.93
C TYR A 391 3.57 -16.64 10.46
N ALA A 392 2.62 -16.85 9.57
CA ALA A 392 1.21 -16.98 9.89
C ALA A 392 0.51 -17.92 8.90
N PRO A 393 -0.66 -18.47 9.23
CA PRO A 393 -1.51 -19.13 8.24
C PRO A 393 -2.02 -18.10 7.23
N PRO A 394 -1.73 -18.24 5.91
CA PRO A 394 -2.23 -17.31 4.91
C PRO A 394 -3.75 -17.18 4.88
N ALA A 395 -4.48 -18.28 5.08
CA ALA A 395 -5.94 -18.28 5.11
C ALA A 395 -6.55 -17.49 6.29
N ASN A 396 -5.76 -17.13 7.31
CA ASN A 396 -6.19 -16.24 8.37
C ASN A 396 -6.00 -14.74 8.00
N LEU A 397 -5.26 -14.49 6.92
CA LEU A 397 -4.89 -13.14 6.50
C LEU A 397 -5.59 -12.72 5.21
N TYR A 398 -5.88 -13.67 4.32
CA TYR A 398 -6.36 -13.41 2.95
C TYR A 398 -7.38 -14.47 2.52
N ASP A 399 -8.23 -14.14 1.55
CA ASP A 399 -9.13 -15.10 0.87
C ASP A 399 -8.40 -15.85 -0.27
N GLY A 400 -7.30 -15.30 -0.75
CA GLY A 400 -6.42 -15.90 -1.76
C GLY A 400 -5.14 -15.12 -1.92
N MET A 401 -4.20 -15.65 -2.70
CA MET A 401 -2.91 -14.99 -2.93
C MET A 401 -2.43 -15.14 -4.37
N ILE A 402 -1.75 -14.10 -4.86
CA ILE A 402 -1.00 -14.12 -6.13
C ILE A 402 0.47 -14.34 -5.81
N PHE A 403 1.08 -15.29 -6.52
CA PHE A 403 2.45 -15.73 -6.31
C PHE A 403 3.35 -15.38 -7.48
N VAL A 404 4.52 -14.80 -7.18
CA VAL A 404 5.56 -14.43 -8.14
C VAL A 404 6.85 -15.17 -7.79
N TYR A 405 7.50 -15.81 -8.77
CA TYR A 405 8.78 -16.49 -8.48
C TYR A 405 9.89 -15.51 -8.18
N LYS A 406 10.05 -14.49 -9.01
CA LYS A 406 11.11 -13.49 -8.90
C LYS A 406 10.54 -12.11 -9.10
N ALA A 407 10.68 -11.27 -8.07
CA ALA A 407 10.32 -9.87 -8.13
C ALA A 407 11.57 -8.98 -8.30
N ASN A 408 11.48 -7.97 -9.17
CA ASN A 408 12.56 -7.04 -9.53
C ASN A 408 12.26 -5.64 -9.00
N PRO A 409 13.28 -4.79 -8.79
CA PRO A 409 13.04 -3.43 -8.34
C PRO A 409 12.33 -2.63 -9.44
N PHE A 410 11.43 -1.74 -9.02
CA PHE A 410 10.85 -0.74 -9.90
C PHE A 410 11.88 0.36 -10.26
N THR A 411 11.54 1.17 -11.25
CA THR A 411 12.32 2.35 -11.64
C THR A 411 11.52 3.61 -11.33
N ILE A 412 12.08 4.49 -10.49
CA ILE A 412 11.48 5.80 -10.19
C ILE A 412 11.57 6.69 -11.42
N LEU A 413 10.48 7.38 -11.73
CA LEU A 413 10.45 8.45 -12.72
C LEU A 413 11.29 9.62 -12.22
N ASN A 414 12.31 9.98 -12.98
CA ASN A 414 13.10 11.16 -12.70
C ASN A 414 12.29 12.41 -13.09
N ASN A 415 11.93 13.21 -12.12
CA ASN A 415 11.38 14.55 -12.33
C ASN A 415 12.49 15.51 -12.79
N LYS A 416 13.11 15.27 -13.95
CA LYS A 416 14.04 16.21 -14.58
C LYS A 416 13.41 16.86 -15.79
#